data_be56a60e6066961d6ad00a1b292e792e
#
_entry.id   be56a60e6066961d6ad00a1b292e792e
#
_cell.length_a   1.000
_cell.length_b   1.000
_cell.length_c   1.000
_cell.angle_alpha   90.00
_cell.angle_beta   90.00
_cell.angle_gamma   90.00
#
_symmetry.space_group_name_H-M   'P 1'
#
loop_
_entity.id
_entity.type
_entity.pdbx_description
1 polymer ?
#
loop_
_entity_poly.entity_id
_entity_poly.type
_entity_poly.pdbx_seq_one_letter_code
_entity_poly.pdbx_strand_id
1 'polypeptide(L)'
;MSATVWDQEFFRRRASGEQAAAHAPEPAAATPLAPRHATIAGLLLARAEDDHTALLFEDQRWSWRELVLQAATRSALMQQLRPREPRERPWHVGVLLENTPEYIFLIAAAALCGATVVGINPTRRGAELAADIRGTDCAMIVTDGAYGDLLDGIGHGVPQILDAGSSGYAGLLATHRGVAAGATAEGLDPRSALLLLFTSGSTGAPKAVICSTGRWAFISQVNPIKFTRDDVAYNAMPVFHGNALMSALGPCLANGAAFAMRRRFSASGFLPDIRRFGATFFNYVGRSLAYVLAQPERPEESDNRLRFGFGTEASARDRAEFSRRYGCPLLESYGSSEGTCYIICVPGTPDGALGVPQQGFTVEIVNALGGVCPPARLDASGVVLNPEEAIGEIVSRGAAARFEGYYNNPGASQDRLRDGDFWTGDLGYRDEKGFYWFAGRTADWLRVDSENFAAASVEQILSRFPGVTAAAVYPVPDPVTGDQVMAALEVPGGEFDPGAFGSFLGEQPDLGTKWAPRLVRITANLPVTATRKVSKPALRRMLWNGQDPVYERAGEGYALMTADRKGALAAEYVRHGRDHLLRL
;
A
#
# COMPACT_ATOMS: atom_id res chain seq x y z
N MET A 1 30.74 2.37 -2.98
CA MET A 1 29.86 3.54 -3.05
C MET A 1 28.88 3.46 -1.90
N SER A 2 28.62 4.57 -1.21
CA SER A 2 27.68 4.67 -0.09
C SER A 2 26.30 4.15 -0.53
N ALA A 3 25.61 3.41 0.34
CA ALA A 3 24.20 3.03 0.13
C ALA A 3 23.43 4.28 -0.30
N THR A 4 22.55 4.14 -1.29
CA THR A 4 21.71 5.25 -1.77
C THR A 4 20.95 5.84 -0.61
N VAL A 5 21.20 7.10 -0.29
CA VAL A 5 20.55 7.85 0.78
C VAL A 5 19.73 8.96 0.14
N TRP A 6 18.48 9.07 0.54
CA TRP A 6 17.61 10.17 0.12
C TRP A 6 17.88 11.37 1.03
N ASP A 7 18.97 12.10 0.75
CA ASP A 7 19.41 13.30 1.43
C ASP A 7 19.09 14.58 0.63
N GLN A 8 19.47 15.74 1.16
CA GLN A 8 19.21 17.03 0.50
C GLN A 8 19.90 17.14 -0.86
N GLU A 9 21.08 16.54 -1.02
CA GLU A 9 21.81 16.52 -2.28
C GLU A 9 21.07 15.72 -3.35
N PHE A 10 20.55 14.54 -2.98
CA PHE A 10 19.69 13.73 -3.83
C PHE A 10 18.50 14.53 -4.36
N PHE A 11 17.79 15.24 -3.45
CA PHE A 11 16.60 16.01 -3.85
C PHE A 11 16.94 17.23 -4.68
N ARG A 12 18.05 17.90 -4.39
CA ARG A 12 18.50 19.06 -5.19
C ARG A 12 18.82 18.66 -6.62
N ARG A 13 19.56 17.57 -6.82
CA ARG A 13 19.88 17.02 -8.15
C ARG A 13 18.62 16.61 -8.91
N ARG A 14 17.66 16.01 -8.23
CA ARG A 14 16.38 15.63 -8.84
C ARG A 14 15.55 16.87 -9.23
N ALA A 15 15.51 17.88 -8.40
CA ALA A 15 14.78 19.14 -8.66
C ALA A 15 15.43 20.01 -9.75
N SER A 16 16.77 19.95 -9.90
CA SER A 16 17.49 20.73 -10.92
C SER A 16 17.34 20.18 -12.34
N GLY A 17 16.62 19.05 -12.52
CA GLY A 17 16.46 18.42 -13.82
C GLY A 17 17.79 17.87 -14.38
N GLU A 18 18.80 17.64 -13.53
CA GLU A 18 19.99 16.90 -13.94
C GLU A 18 19.54 15.62 -14.63
N GLN A 19 19.82 15.55 -15.93
CA GLN A 19 19.30 14.54 -16.85
C GLN A 19 19.46 13.14 -16.27
N ALA A 20 18.44 12.31 -16.53
CA ALA A 20 18.48 10.88 -16.29
C ALA A 20 19.86 10.34 -16.64
N ALA A 21 20.49 9.62 -15.73
CA ALA A 21 21.78 9.00 -15.97
C ALA A 21 21.71 8.20 -17.28
N ALA A 22 22.78 8.23 -18.07
CA ALA A 22 22.81 7.50 -19.34
C ALA A 22 22.51 6.01 -19.14
N HIS A 23 22.85 5.48 -17.95
CA HIS A 23 22.55 4.10 -17.54
C HIS A 23 22.29 4.05 -16.04
N ALA A 24 21.47 3.08 -15.60
CA ALA A 24 21.30 2.75 -14.20
C ALA A 24 22.67 2.39 -13.57
N PRO A 25 22.92 2.76 -12.31
CA PRO A 25 24.14 2.37 -11.63
C PRO A 25 24.20 0.84 -11.53
N GLU A 26 25.38 0.26 -11.78
CA GLU A 26 25.59 -1.17 -11.54
C GLU A 26 25.29 -1.51 -10.07
N PRO A 27 24.63 -2.65 -9.79
CA PRO A 27 24.39 -3.09 -8.42
C PRO A 27 25.73 -3.21 -7.68
N ALA A 28 25.92 -2.43 -6.63
CA ALA A 28 27.11 -2.54 -5.80
C ALA A 28 27.19 -3.96 -5.22
N ALA A 29 28.38 -4.56 -5.24
CA ALA A 29 28.63 -5.84 -4.59
C ALA A 29 28.12 -5.82 -3.15
N ALA A 30 27.29 -6.79 -2.79
CA ALA A 30 26.53 -6.79 -1.54
C ALA A 30 27.48 -7.01 -0.35
N THR A 31 27.88 -5.92 0.31
CA THR A 31 28.26 -6.04 1.71
C THR A 31 26.98 -6.24 2.52
N PRO A 32 26.82 -7.32 3.29
CA PRO A 32 25.62 -7.51 4.09
C PRO A 32 25.44 -6.32 5.04
N LEU A 33 24.28 -5.66 4.94
CA LEU A 33 23.89 -4.63 5.90
C LEU A 33 23.59 -5.33 7.24
N ALA A 34 24.43 -5.13 8.25
CA ALA A 34 24.17 -5.65 9.58
C ALA A 34 23.38 -4.61 10.40
N PRO A 35 22.15 -4.92 10.85
CA PRO A 35 21.39 -4.02 11.70
C PRO A 35 22.05 -3.93 13.10
N ARG A 36 21.98 -2.75 13.73
CA ARG A 36 22.48 -2.54 15.10
C ARG A 36 21.66 -3.34 16.13
N HIS A 37 20.37 -3.50 15.88
CA HIS A 37 19.43 -4.22 16.72
C HIS A 37 18.72 -5.30 15.89
N ALA A 38 18.70 -6.52 16.40
CA ALA A 38 18.12 -7.66 15.70
C ALA A 38 16.58 -7.71 15.77
N THR A 39 15.96 -6.98 16.70
CA THR A 39 14.51 -7.00 16.94
C THR A 39 13.94 -5.60 17.18
N ILE A 40 12.63 -5.44 17.01
CA ILE A 40 11.92 -4.20 17.39
C ILE A 40 12.01 -3.97 18.91
N ALA A 41 11.98 -5.02 19.73
CA ALA A 41 12.23 -4.89 21.17
C ALA A 41 13.58 -4.24 21.46
N GLY A 42 14.64 -4.66 20.77
CA GLY A 42 15.98 -4.05 20.91
C GLY A 42 15.99 -2.57 20.54
N LEU A 43 15.30 -2.18 19.48
CA LEU A 43 15.13 -0.77 19.09
C LEU A 43 14.37 0.03 20.15
N LEU A 44 13.28 -0.51 20.71
CA LEU A 44 12.50 0.14 21.77
C LEU A 44 13.33 0.32 23.04
N LEU A 45 14.03 -0.73 23.49
CA LEU A 45 14.87 -0.66 24.69
C LEU A 45 16.03 0.34 24.55
N ALA A 46 16.58 0.50 23.35
CA ALA A 46 17.58 1.53 23.09
C ALA A 46 17.03 2.97 23.22
N ARG A 47 15.70 3.14 23.28
CA ARG A 47 14.99 4.41 23.49
C ARG A 47 14.43 4.59 24.91
N ALA A 48 14.63 3.62 25.81
CA ALA A 48 14.02 3.64 27.14
C ALA A 48 14.40 4.87 27.99
N GLU A 49 15.55 5.48 27.70
CA GLU A 49 16.02 6.69 28.38
C GLU A 49 16.00 7.94 27.50
N ASP A 50 15.31 7.88 26.35
CA ASP A 50 15.27 8.95 25.35
C ASP A 50 14.08 9.87 25.58
N ASP A 51 14.30 11.09 26.05
CA ASP A 51 13.27 12.10 26.30
C ASP A 51 12.84 12.89 25.04
N HIS A 52 13.42 12.56 23.87
CA HIS A 52 12.99 13.19 22.62
C HIS A 52 11.57 12.75 22.24
N THR A 53 10.87 13.61 21.52
CA THR A 53 9.50 13.32 21.07
C THR A 53 9.47 12.07 20.19
N ALA A 54 8.62 11.11 20.56
CA ALA A 54 8.37 9.88 19.82
C ALA A 54 7.07 9.94 19.02
N LEU A 55 5.98 10.35 19.69
CA LEU A 55 4.64 10.30 19.13
C LEU A 55 3.91 11.63 19.34
N LEU A 56 3.29 12.12 18.28
CA LEU A 56 2.41 13.29 18.27
C LEU A 56 1.03 12.85 17.75
N PHE A 57 0.00 13.15 18.51
CA PHE A 57 -1.37 12.81 18.15
C PHE A 57 -2.35 13.83 18.75
N GLU A 58 -3.10 14.52 17.91
CA GLU A 58 -3.98 15.61 18.35
C GLU A 58 -3.19 16.60 19.22
N ASP A 59 -3.63 16.92 20.44
CA ASP A 59 -2.91 17.79 21.39
C ASP A 59 -1.98 17.02 22.33
N GLN A 60 -1.82 15.72 22.13
CA GLN A 60 -1.03 14.84 22.97
C GLN A 60 0.36 14.60 22.39
N ARG A 61 1.32 14.43 23.28
CA ARG A 61 2.72 14.19 22.95
C ARG A 61 3.33 13.19 23.94
N TRP A 62 4.14 12.27 23.42
CA TRP A 62 4.92 11.33 24.20
C TRP A 62 6.38 11.38 23.76
N SER A 63 7.30 11.32 24.73
CA SER A 63 8.70 11.03 24.47
C SER A 63 8.89 9.54 24.17
N TRP A 64 10.07 9.16 23.64
CA TRP A 64 10.40 7.76 23.46
C TRP A 64 10.39 7.00 24.78
N ARG A 65 10.93 7.59 25.87
CA ARG A 65 10.84 7.02 27.21
C ARG A 65 9.39 6.74 27.61
N GLU A 66 8.51 7.70 27.45
CA GLU A 66 7.09 7.55 27.80
C GLU A 66 6.40 6.49 26.93
N LEU A 67 6.70 6.46 25.62
CA LEU A 67 6.17 5.42 24.72
C LEU A 67 6.61 4.03 25.19
N VAL A 68 7.87 3.85 25.55
CA VAL A 68 8.40 2.58 26.05
C VAL A 68 7.74 2.19 27.38
N LEU A 69 7.49 3.13 28.29
CA LEU A 69 6.74 2.88 29.53
C LEU A 69 5.28 2.48 29.28
N GLN A 70 4.61 3.13 28.31
CA GLN A 70 3.25 2.74 27.89
C GLN A 70 3.25 1.32 27.30
N ALA A 71 4.26 0.99 26.49
CA ALA A 71 4.43 -0.34 25.95
C ALA A 71 4.71 -1.39 27.04
N ALA A 72 5.57 -1.11 28.02
CA ALA A 72 5.87 -2.01 29.11
C ALA A 72 4.64 -2.34 29.97
N THR A 73 3.82 -1.32 30.28
CA THR A 73 2.56 -1.49 31.01
C THR A 73 1.62 -2.45 30.26
N ARG A 74 1.43 -2.30 28.95
CA ARG A 74 0.58 -3.16 28.13
C ARG A 74 1.18 -4.54 27.89
N SER A 75 2.50 -4.62 27.80
CA SER A 75 3.23 -5.88 27.71
C SER A 75 2.95 -6.74 28.94
N ALA A 76 3.01 -6.18 30.14
CA ALA A 76 2.68 -6.87 31.38
C ALA A 76 1.20 -7.30 31.42
N LEU A 77 0.28 -6.44 31.00
CA LEU A 77 -1.13 -6.79 30.87
C LEU A 77 -1.33 -7.94 29.86
N MET A 78 -0.72 -7.86 28.68
CA MET A 78 -0.81 -8.93 27.68
C MET A 78 -0.30 -10.25 28.22
N GLN A 79 0.81 -10.27 28.98
CA GLN A 79 1.33 -11.49 29.59
C GLN A 79 0.40 -12.06 30.67
N GLN A 80 -0.23 -11.21 31.48
CA GLN A 80 -1.25 -11.62 32.45
C GLN A 80 -2.44 -12.28 31.77
N LEU A 81 -2.88 -11.73 30.63
CA LEU A 81 -4.06 -12.17 29.90
C LEU A 81 -3.77 -13.32 28.92
N ARG A 82 -2.50 -13.68 28.74
CA ARG A 82 -2.11 -14.78 27.85
C ARG A 82 -2.78 -16.08 28.30
N PRO A 83 -3.49 -16.80 27.40
CA PRO A 83 -4.05 -18.11 27.71
C PRO A 83 -2.95 -19.06 28.18
N ARG A 84 -3.20 -19.76 29.30
CA ARG A 84 -2.23 -20.69 29.88
C ARG A 84 -2.19 -22.03 29.16
N GLU A 85 -3.30 -22.39 28.51
CA GLU A 85 -3.44 -23.64 27.75
C GLU A 85 -4.37 -23.47 26.55
N PRO A 86 -4.14 -24.18 25.44
CA PRO A 86 -2.90 -24.93 25.18
C PRO A 86 -1.73 -23.99 24.88
N ARG A 87 -0.54 -24.29 25.42
CA ARG A 87 0.69 -23.49 25.19
C ARG A 87 1.13 -23.41 23.71
N GLU A 88 0.61 -24.32 22.89
CA GLU A 88 0.90 -24.40 21.46
C GLU A 88 0.12 -23.39 20.61
N ARG A 89 -0.92 -22.74 21.16
CA ARG A 89 -1.62 -21.68 20.41
C ARG A 89 -0.74 -20.43 20.30
N PRO A 90 -0.66 -19.86 19.08
CA PRO A 90 0.04 -18.60 18.90
C PRO A 90 -0.61 -17.51 19.76
N TRP A 91 0.23 -16.62 20.32
CA TRP A 91 -0.24 -15.48 21.10
C TRP A 91 -0.56 -14.31 20.19
N HIS A 92 -1.73 -14.36 19.54
CA HIS A 92 -2.19 -13.34 18.62
C HIS A 92 -3.18 -12.41 19.29
N VAL A 93 -2.90 -11.09 19.17
CA VAL A 93 -3.72 -10.01 19.68
C VAL A 93 -4.30 -9.24 18.51
N GLY A 94 -5.59 -9.39 18.27
CA GLY A 94 -6.31 -8.62 17.28
C GLY A 94 -6.42 -7.16 17.72
N VAL A 95 -6.10 -6.21 16.86
CA VAL A 95 -6.29 -4.78 17.13
C VAL A 95 -7.23 -4.21 16.10
N LEU A 96 -8.41 -3.78 16.58
CA LEU A 96 -9.50 -3.19 15.80
C LEU A 96 -9.73 -1.77 16.26
N LEU A 97 -8.82 -0.88 15.90
CA LEU A 97 -8.78 0.54 16.29
C LEU A 97 -8.52 1.42 15.07
N GLU A 98 -8.86 2.68 15.20
CA GLU A 98 -8.33 3.73 14.31
C GLU A 98 -6.83 3.96 14.56
N ASN A 99 -6.26 4.92 13.82
CA ASN A 99 -4.92 5.42 14.15
C ASN A 99 -4.99 6.18 15.49
N THR A 100 -4.75 5.47 16.56
CA THR A 100 -4.73 6.02 17.93
C THR A 100 -3.39 5.72 18.60
N PRO A 101 -2.98 6.48 19.62
CA PRO A 101 -1.77 6.15 20.39
C PRO A 101 -1.79 4.73 20.96
N GLU A 102 -2.98 4.26 21.34
CA GLU A 102 -3.18 2.90 21.85
C GLU A 102 -2.71 1.84 20.86
N TYR A 103 -2.98 2.02 19.55
CA TYR A 103 -2.51 1.10 18.53
C TYR A 103 -0.98 0.97 18.54
N ILE A 104 -0.28 2.10 18.61
CA ILE A 104 1.20 2.14 18.64
C ILE A 104 1.73 1.49 19.91
N PHE A 105 1.12 1.77 21.06
CA PHE A 105 1.50 1.17 22.34
C PHE A 105 1.30 -0.34 22.35
N LEU A 106 0.22 -0.85 21.73
CA LEU A 106 -0.04 -2.29 21.61
C LEU A 106 0.98 -3.00 20.70
N ILE A 107 1.36 -2.38 19.57
CA ILE A 107 2.43 -2.93 18.71
C ILE A 107 3.76 -2.98 19.49
N ALA A 108 4.10 -1.90 20.17
CA ALA A 108 5.33 -1.83 20.95
C ALA A 108 5.31 -2.81 22.12
N ALA A 109 4.16 -2.98 22.80
CA ALA A 109 3.97 -3.97 23.85
C ALA A 109 4.13 -5.40 23.35
N ALA A 110 3.52 -5.73 22.22
CA ALA A 110 3.66 -7.04 21.59
C ALA A 110 5.12 -7.36 21.25
N ALA A 111 5.86 -6.36 20.74
CA ALA A 111 7.29 -6.51 20.48
C ALA A 111 8.08 -6.83 21.76
N LEU A 112 7.71 -6.26 22.92
CA LEU A 112 8.37 -6.50 24.20
C LEU A 112 8.02 -7.86 24.83
N CYS A 113 6.85 -8.44 24.56
CA CYS A 113 6.40 -9.69 25.20
C CYS A 113 6.31 -10.89 24.25
N GLY A 114 6.68 -10.76 23.00
CA GLY A 114 6.62 -11.85 22.03
C GLY A 114 5.19 -12.20 21.59
N ALA A 115 4.23 -11.27 21.70
CA ALA A 115 2.91 -11.40 21.09
C ALA A 115 2.97 -11.00 19.61
N THR A 116 1.97 -11.43 18.84
CA THR A 116 1.77 -11.01 17.45
C THR A 116 0.54 -10.12 17.35
N VAL A 117 0.68 -8.92 16.80
CA VAL A 117 -0.45 -8.04 16.50
C VAL A 117 -1.07 -8.42 15.17
N VAL A 118 -2.36 -8.68 15.18
CA VAL A 118 -3.18 -8.86 13.99
C VAL A 118 -3.88 -7.55 13.69
N GLY A 119 -3.49 -6.88 12.61
CA GLY A 119 -4.10 -5.63 12.18
C GLY A 119 -5.47 -5.86 11.55
N ILE A 120 -6.54 -5.88 12.35
CA ILE A 120 -7.90 -6.10 11.86
C ILE A 120 -8.38 -4.89 11.06
N ASN A 121 -8.89 -5.14 9.87
CA ASN A 121 -9.36 -4.10 8.98
C ASN A 121 -10.77 -3.61 9.36
N PRO A 122 -10.95 -2.36 9.85
CA PRO A 122 -12.24 -1.85 10.31
C PRO A 122 -13.24 -1.55 9.19
N THR A 123 -12.87 -1.73 7.92
CA THR A 123 -13.80 -1.58 6.80
C THR A 123 -14.51 -2.89 6.42
N ARG A 124 -14.06 -4.02 6.96
CA ARG A 124 -14.69 -5.33 6.80
C ARG A 124 -15.95 -5.44 7.66
N ARG A 125 -16.89 -6.29 7.27
CA ARG A 125 -18.19 -6.44 7.95
C ARG A 125 -18.61 -7.90 7.99
N GLY A 126 -19.44 -8.24 8.98
CA GLY A 126 -20.16 -9.50 9.07
C GLY A 126 -19.29 -10.74 8.92
N ALA A 127 -19.71 -11.65 8.05
CA ALA A 127 -19.03 -12.93 7.82
C ALA A 127 -17.58 -12.79 7.34
N GLU A 128 -17.28 -11.75 6.57
CA GLU A 128 -15.91 -11.49 6.08
C GLU A 128 -14.99 -11.05 7.21
N LEU A 129 -15.44 -10.14 8.09
CA LEU A 129 -14.68 -9.73 9.27
C LEU A 129 -14.45 -10.93 10.22
N ALA A 130 -15.50 -11.73 10.44
CA ALA A 130 -15.39 -12.92 11.26
C ALA A 130 -14.41 -13.95 10.68
N ALA A 131 -14.37 -14.11 9.36
CA ALA A 131 -13.44 -15.00 8.68
C ALA A 131 -11.98 -14.54 8.84
N ASP A 132 -11.71 -13.24 8.68
CA ASP A 132 -10.37 -12.68 8.89
C ASP A 132 -9.87 -12.91 10.33
N ILE A 133 -10.75 -12.69 11.32
CA ILE A 133 -10.43 -12.89 12.75
C ILE A 133 -10.18 -14.36 13.05
N ARG A 134 -11.07 -15.27 12.62
CA ARG A 134 -10.90 -16.72 12.83
C ARG A 134 -9.67 -17.25 12.11
N GLY A 135 -9.43 -16.80 10.88
CA GLY A 135 -8.28 -17.25 10.08
C GLY A 135 -6.91 -16.85 10.65
N THR A 136 -6.89 -15.91 11.58
CA THR A 136 -5.67 -15.44 12.25
C THR A 136 -5.55 -15.88 13.71
N ASP A 137 -6.41 -16.79 14.19
CA ASP A 137 -6.34 -17.39 15.53
C ASP A 137 -6.16 -16.37 16.67
N CYS A 138 -6.85 -15.23 16.58
CA CYS A 138 -6.80 -14.20 17.62
C CYS A 138 -7.25 -14.79 18.97
N ALA A 139 -6.40 -14.68 19.99
CA ALA A 139 -6.73 -15.12 21.35
C ALA A 139 -7.44 -14.02 22.14
N MET A 140 -7.19 -12.76 21.83
CA MET A 140 -7.95 -11.61 22.31
C MET A 140 -8.04 -10.53 21.25
N ILE A 141 -9.00 -9.60 21.40
CA ILE A 141 -9.13 -8.41 20.57
C ILE A 141 -9.12 -7.18 21.48
N VAL A 142 -8.37 -6.15 21.08
CA VAL A 142 -8.49 -4.80 21.64
C VAL A 142 -9.20 -3.93 20.62
N THR A 143 -10.30 -3.29 21.07
CA THR A 143 -11.13 -2.40 20.26
C THR A 143 -11.50 -1.14 21.07
N ASP A 144 -12.35 -0.29 20.56
CA ASP A 144 -12.92 0.86 21.25
C ASP A 144 -14.37 1.10 20.82
N GLY A 145 -15.00 2.11 21.37
CA GLY A 145 -16.39 2.46 21.07
C GLY A 145 -16.65 2.82 19.59
N ALA A 146 -15.61 3.04 18.79
CA ALA A 146 -15.77 3.31 17.36
C ALA A 146 -16.06 2.03 16.55
N TYR A 147 -15.55 0.87 17.00
CA TYR A 147 -15.59 -0.37 16.26
C TYR A 147 -16.04 -1.61 17.05
N GLY A 148 -16.31 -1.47 18.36
CA GLY A 148 -16.75 -2.59 19.19
C GLY A 148 -17.99 -3.29 18.63
N ASP A 149 -18.99 -2.54 18.20
CA ASP A 149 -20.26 -3.04 17.64
C ASP A 149 -20.07 -3.88 16.37
N LEU A 150 -18.91 -3.75 15.67
CA LEU A 150 -18.62 -4.58 14.49
C LEU A 150 -18.39 -6.05 14.84
N LEU A 151 -18.09 -6.34 16.10
CA LEU A 151 -17.84 -7.70 16.60
C LEU A 151 -19.11 -8.40 17.06
N ASP A 152 -20.20 -7.66 17.23
CA ASP A 152 -21.44 -8.22 17.77
C ASP A 152 -22.10 -9.20 16.80
N GLY A 153 -22.39 -10.40 17.32
CA GLY A 153 -23.15 -11.41 16.60
C GLY A 153 -22.49 -12.03 15.35
N ILE A 154 -21.25 -11.64 14.99
CA ILE A 154 -20.60 -12.15 13.76
C ILE A 154 -19.95 -13.53 13.92
N GLY A 155 -19.90 -14.09 15.14
CA GLY A 155 -19.32 -15.42 15.36
C GLY A 155 -17.80 -15.49 15.14
N HIS A 156 -17.06 -14.50 15.60
CA HIS A 156 -15.58 -14.42 15.46
C HIS A 156 -14.83 -15.43 16.31
N GLY A 157 -15.45 -16.00 17.38
CA GLY A 157 -14.87 -17.07 18.21
C GLY A 157 -13.77 -16.64 19.19
N VAL A 158 -13.49 -15.35 19.32
CA VAL A 158 -12.47 -14.84 20.25
C VAL A 158 -13.07 -14.71 21.66
N PRO A 159 -12.43 -15.33 22.67
CA PRO A 159 -13.01 -15.38 24.01
C PRO A 159 -12.89 -14.08 24.80
N GLN A 160 -11.95 -13.19 24.42
CA GLN A 160 -11.66 -12.00 25.19
C GLN A 160 -11.64 -10.77 24.30
N ILE A 161 -12.48 -9.79 24.62
CA ILE A 161 -12.51 -8.48 23.98
C ILE A 161 -12.26 -7.43 25.05
N LEU A 162 -11.34 -6.51 24.77
CA LEU A 162 -11.01 -5.39 25.65
C LEU A 162 -11.42 -4.09 24.94
N ASP A 163 -12.23 -3.29 25.62
CA ASP A 163 -12.55 -1.93 25.16
C ASP A 163 -11.52 -0.95 25.74
N ALA A 164 -10.63 -0.46 24.87
CA ALA A 164 -9.57 0.49 25.23
C ALA A 164 -10.10 1.85 25.73
N GLY A 165 -11.36 2.19 25.41
CA GLY A 165 -12.03 3.40 25.92
C GLY A 165 -12.67 3.23 27.30
N SER A 166 -12.73 2.00 27.85
CA SER A 166 -13.43 1.72 29.08
C SER A 166 -12.63 2.02 30.34
N SER A 167 -13.34 2.34 31.45
CA SER A 167 -12.73 2.44 32.77
C SER A 167 -12.14 1.12 33.27
N GLY A 168 -12.70 -0.01 32.84
CA GLY A 168 -12.18 -1.35 33.11
C GLY A 168 -10.79 -1.55 32.55
N TYR A 169 -10.59 -1.21 31.28
CA TYR A 169 -9.26 -1.27 30.64
C TYR A 169 -8.24 -0.34 31.32
N ALA A 170 -8.65 0.90 31.62
CA ALA A 170 -7.82 1.84 32.36
C ALA A 170 -7.43 1.30 33.76
N GLY A 171 -8.34 0.63 34.44
CA GLY A 171 -8.09 -0.06 35.71
C GLY A 171 -7.08 -1.19 35.58
N LEU A 172 -7.21 -2.04 34.55
CA LEU A 172 -6.23 -3.09 34.26
C LEU A 172 -4.83 -2.52 34.01
N LEU A 173 -4.71 -1.48 33.19
CA LEU A 173 -3.43 -0.81 32.95
C LEU A 173 -2.82 -0.22 34.22
N ALA A 174 -3.66 0.33 35.12
CA ALA A 174 -3.19 0.95 36.36
C ALA A 174 -2.48 -0.07 37.29
N THR A 175 -2.86 -1.36 37.24
CA THR A 175 -2.22 -2.41 38.05
C THR A 175 -0.80 -2.77 37.58
N HIS A 176 -0.42 -2.37 36.36
CA HIS A 176 0.87 -2.67 35.76
C HIS A 176 1.78 -1.43 35.57
N ARG A 177 1.40 -0.28 36.13
CA ARG A 177 2.22 0.93 36.06
C ARG A 177 3.57 0.70 36.73
N GLY A 178 4.62 1.21 36.09
CA GLY A 178 5.99 1.15 36.63
C GLY A 178 6.74 -0.18 36.38
N VAL A 179 6.16 -1.09 35.60
CA VAL A 179 6.88 -2.29 35.16
C VAL A 179 8.05 -1.90 34.24
N ALA A 180 9.23 -2.46 34.49
CA ALA A 180 10.41 -2.22 33.67
C ALA A 180 10.27 -2.86 32.29
N ALA A 181 10.58 -2.11 31.24
CA ALA A 181 10.44 -2.57 29.85
C ALA A 181 11.30 -3.80 29.50
N GLY A 182 12.48 -3.94 30.14
CA GLY A 182 13.40 -5.05 29.90
C GLY A 182 12.98 -6.39 30.49
N ALA A 183 12.06 -6.40 31.46
CA ALA A 183 11.67 -7.62 32.19
C ALA A 183 11.03 -8.71 31.31
N THR A 184 10.58 -8.38 30.11
CA THR A 184 9.82 -9.27 29.22
C THR A 184 10.50 -9.54 27.87
N ALA A 185 11.54 -8.79 27.54
CA ALA A 185 12.15 -8.77 26.20
C ALA A 185 13.38 -9.68 26.04
N GLU A 186 13.84 -10.32 27.12
CA GLU A 186 15.00 -11.21 27.04
C GLU A 186 14.71 -12.49 26.23
N GLY A 187 15.61 -12.82 25.30
CA GLY A 187 15.56 -14.08 24.54
C GLY A 187 14.55 -14.14 23.38
N LEU A 188 13.99 -13.02 22.94
CA LEU A 188 13.08 -13.00 21.79
C LEU A 188 13.83 -13.35 20.49
N ASP A 189 13.38 -14.41 19.81
CA ASP A 189 13.92 -14.84 18.51
C ASP A 189 13.54 -13.77 17.44
N PRO A 190 14.51 -13.23 16.69
CA PRO A 190 14.23 -12.32 15.59
C PRO A 190 13.24 -12.87 14.54
N ARG A 191 13.10 -14.19 14.44
CA ARG A 191 12.13 -14.85 13.54
C ARG A 191 10.71 -14.91 14.09
N SER A 192 10.51 -14.53 15.36
CA SER A 192 9.17 -14.50 15.95
C SER A 192 8.26 -13.54 15.19
N ALA A 193 7.07 -13.97 14.80
CA ALA A 193 6.07 -13.12 14.18
C ALA A 193 5.68 -11.99 15.13
N LEU A 194 5.73 -10.75 14.65
CA LEU A 194 5.28 -9.58 15.39
C LEU A 194 3.99 -9.00 14.80
N LEU A 195 3.84 -9.06 13.47
CA LEU A 195 2.69 -8.50 12.79
C LEU A 195 2.10 -9.52 11.82
N LEU A 196 0.77 -9.58 11.75
CA LEU A 196 0.04 -10.15 10.63
C LEU A 196 -0.63 -9.00 9.86
N LEU A 197 -0.15 -8.77 8.63
CA LEU A 197 -0.56 -7.66 7.78
C LEU A 197 -1.46 -8.18 6.66
N PHE A 198 -2.73 -7.79 6.64
CA PHE A 198 -3.62 -8.20 5.58
C PHE A 198 -3.31 -7.49 4.26
N THR A 199 -3.19 -8.27 3.18
CA THR A 199 -3.10 -7.78 1.80
C THR A 199 -4.32 -8.20 1.01
N SER A 200 -4.75 -7.36 0.06
CA SER A 200 -5.80 -7.72 -0.89
C SER A 200 -5.27 -8.79 -1.84
N GLY A 201 -5.62 -10.04 -1.63
CA GLY A 201 -5.25 -11.13 -2.53
C GLY A 201 -5.86 -10.95 -3.93
N SER A 202 -5.14 -11.35 -4.97
CA SER A 202 -5.66 -11.42 -6.35
C SER A 202 -6.86 -12.38 -6.50
N THR A 203 -7.02 -13.30 -5.56
CA THR A 203 -8.10 -14.30 -5.50
C THR A 203 -9.33 -13.86 -4.71
N GLY A 204 -9.37 -12.61 -4.21
CA GLY A 204 -10.51 -12.02 -3.51
C GLY A 204 -10.47 -12.13 -1.98
N ALA A 205 -9.95 -13.20 -1.38
CA ALA A 205 -9.78 -13.29 0.07
C ALA A 205 -8.46 -12.64 0.52
N PRO A 206 -8.47 -11.80 1.57
CA PRO A 206 -7.24 -11.23 2.12
C PRO A 206 -6.28 -12.31 2.62
N LYS A 207 -4.98 -12.08 2.46
CA LYS A 207 -3.91 -12.94 2.97
C LYS A 207 -3.21 -12.23 4.12
N ALA A 208 -3.02 -12.93 5.24
CA ALA A 208 -2.31 -12.39 6.41
C ALA A 208 -0.80 -12.65 6.24
N VAL A 209 -0.06 -11.65 5.79
CA VAL A 209 1.40 -11.71 5.63
C VAL A 209 2.05 -11.72 6.99
N ILE A 210 2.89 -12.72 7.25
CA ILE A 210 3.71 -12.77 8.45
C ILE A 210 4.83 -11.74 8.35
N CYS A 211 5.03 -10.95 9.38
CA CYS A 211 6.18 -10.06 9.52
C CYS A 211 6.84 -10.27 10.88
N SER A 212 8.04 -10.85 10.88
CA SER A 212 8.81 -11.07 12.09
C SER A 212 9.34 -9.77 12.68
N THR A 213 9.63 -9.80 13.98
CA THR A 213 10.25 -8.67 14.69
C THR A 213 11.63 -8.32 14.11
N GLY A 214 12.37 -9.33 13.63
CA GLY A 214 13.67 -9.15 12.99
C GLY A 214 13.57 -8.50 11.61
N ARG A 215 12.62 -8.96 10.78
CA ARG A 215 12.40 -8.36 9.45
C ARG A 215 12.03 -6.89 9.56
N TRP A 216 11.10 -6.53 10.44
CA TRP A 216 10.74 -5.13 10.60
C TRP A 216 11.89 -4.29 11.19
N ALA A 217 12.63 -4.81 12.17
CA ALA A 217 13.81 -4.15 12.70
C ALA A 217 14.87 -3.91 11.59
N PHE A 218 15.10 -4.91 10.74
CA PHE A 218 16.02 -4.78 9.60
C PHE A 218 15.55 -3.68 8.64
N ILE A 219 14.30 -3.72 8.16
CA ILE A 219 13.75 -2.71 7.25
C ILE A 219 13.85 -1.31 7.86
N SER A 220 13.55 -1.16 9.16
CA SER A 220 13.61 0.13 9.86
C SER A 220 15.01 0.77 9.85
N GLN A 221 16.05 -0.04 9.88
CA GLN A 221 17.44 0.42 9.95
C GLN A 221 18.13 0.56 8.60
N VAL A 222 17.74 -0.27 7.60
CA VAL A 222 18.36 -0.26 6.26
C VAL A 222 17.58 0.56 5.24
N ASN A 223 16.45 1.12 5.62
CA ASN A 223 15.63 1.97 4.76
C ASN A 223 16.47 3.14 4.19
N PRO A 224 16.34 3.49 2.90
CA PRO A 224 17.00 4.66 2.32
C PRO A 224 16.52 5.98 2.94
N ILE A 225 15.35 6.00 3.58
CA ILE A 225 14.84 7.13 4.35
C ILE A 225 15.72 7.29 5.60
N LYS A 226 16.55 8.32 5.62
CA LYS A 226 17.41 8.64 6.75
C LYS A 226 16.83 9.82 7.52
N PHE A 227 16.08 9.50 8.55
CA PHE A 227 15.64 10.51 9.50
C PHE A 227 16.76 10.88 10.47
N THR A 228 16.74 12.11 10.91
CA THR A 228 17.49 12.61 12.06
C THR A 228 16.52 12.76 13.24
N ARG A 229 17.03 13.08 14.41
CA ARG A 229 16.19 13.33 15.59
C ARG A 229 15.24 14.53 15.41
N ASP A 230 15.62 15.48 14.53
CA ASP A 230 14.84 16.70 14.27
C ASP A 230 13.71 16.47 13.26
N ASP A 231 13.63 15.27 12.70
CA ASP A 231 12.60 14.94 11.72
C ASP A 231 11.28 14.57 12.37
N VAL A 232 10.20 14.93 11.69
CA VAL A 232 8.83 14.57 12.05
C VAL A 232 8.17 13.91 10.86
N ALA A 233 7.86 12.62 10.98
CA ALA A 233 7.16 11.86 9.95
C ALA A 233 5.65 11.93 10.19
N TYR A 234 4.93 12.63 9.31
CA TYR A 234 3.48 12.71 9.37
C TYR A 234 2.83 11.53 8.65
N ASN A 235 1.91 10.85 9.33
CA ASN A 235 1.16 9.71 8.83
C ASN A 235 -0.35 9.90 9.00
N ALA A 236 -1.08 9.78 7.90
CA ALA A 236 -2.54 9.67 7.89
C ALA A 236 -3.01 8.34 7.25
N MET A 237 -2.07 7.46 6.87
CA MET A 237 -2.38 6.13 6.38
C MET A 237 -2.67 5.17 7.54
N PRO A 238 -3.50 4.13 7.32
CA PRO A 238 -3.84 3.18 8.38
C PRO A 238 -2.61 2.47 8.94
N VAL A 239 -2.47 2.44 10.27
CA VAL A 239 -1.33 1.79 10.95
C VAL A 239 -1.46 0.27 11.03
N PHE A 240 -2.57 -0.32 10.59
CA PHE A 240 -2.67 -1.76 10.40
C PHE A 240 -2.07 -2.23 9.06
N HIS A 241 -1.47 -1.31 8.28
CA HIS A 241 -0.80 -1.60 7.01
C HIS A 241 0.69 -1.32 7.05
N GLY A 242 1.43 -2.10 6.26
CA GLY A 242 2.88 -2.01 6.15
C GLY A 242 3.41 -0.63 5.75
N ASN A 243 2.69 0.14 4.92
CA ASN A 243 3.15 1.47 4.50
C ASN A 243 3.44 2.38 5.71
N ALA A 244 2.47 2.58 6.62
CA ALA A 244 2.64 3.42 7.81
C ALA A 244 3.78 2.92 8.72
N LEU A 245 3.88 1.60 8.89
CA LEU A 245 4.84 0.97 9.79
C LEU A 245 6.26 0.96 9.22
N MET A 246 6.40 0.54 7.96
CA MET A 246 7.71 0.30 7.34
C MET A 246 8.37 1.59 6.82
N SER A 247 7.58 2.55 6.31
CA SER A 247 8.12 3.78 5.72
C SER A 247 8.15 4.98 6.69
N ALA A 248 7.43 4.93 7.81
CA ALA A 248 7.36 6.04 8.75
C ALA A 248 7.71 5.63 10.19
N LEU A 249 6.91 4.80 10.87
CA LEU A 249 7.13 4.48 12.29
C LEU A 249 8.47 3.76 12.53
N GLY A 250 8.79 2.75 11.73
CA GLY A 250 10.05 2.00 11.87
C GLY A 250 11.30 2.88 11.72
N PRO A 251 11.45 3.67 10.65
CA PRO A 251 12.54 4.63 10.52
C PRO A 251 12.58 5.69 11.64
N CYS A 252 11.43 6.16 12.16
CA CYS A 252 11.40 7.04 13.33
C CYS A 252 11.99 6.35 14.56
N LEU A 253 11.57 5.13 14.87
CA LEU A 253 12.07 4.34 15.99
C LEU A 253 13.59 4.10 15.87
N ALA A 254 14.06 3.71 14.67
CA ALA A 254 15.48 3.44 14.44
C ALA A 254 16.37 4.66 14.63
N ASN A 255 15.89 5.86 14.26
CA ASN A 255 16.68 7.09 14.24
C ASN A 255 16.33 8.07 15.38
N GLY A 256 15.28 7.82 16.17
CA GLY A 256 14.83 8.70 17.26
C GLY A 256 14.08 9.95 16.77
N ALA A 257 13.52 9.91 15.57
CA ALA A 257 12.67 10.95 15.02
C ALA A 257 11.24 10.88 15.60
N ALA A 258 10.44 11.92 15.43
CA ALA A 258 9.06 11.92 15.86
C ALA A 258 8.13 11.31 14.80
N PHE A 259 7.12 10.56 15.24
CA PHE A 259 6.03 10.07 14.43
C PHE A 259 4.75 10.85 14.75
N ALA A 260 4.27 11.66 13.83
CA ALA A 260 3.03 12.42 13.96
C ALA A 260 1.90 11.68 13.25
N MET A 261 0.80 11.45 13.93
CA MET A 261 -0.27 10.60 13.42
C MET A 261 -1.61 11.33 13.45
N ARG A 262 -2.38 11.18 12.38
CA ARG A 262 -3.77 11.58 12.30
C ARG A 262 -4.70 10.37 12.42
N ARG A 263 -5.79 10.52 13.16
CA ARG A 263 -6.78 9.46 13.39
C ARG A 263 -7.35 8.88 12.09
N ARG A 264 -7.77 9.74 11.17
CA ARG A 264 -8.27 9.40 9.84
C ARG A 264 -7.75 10.40 8.83
N PHE A 265 -7.47 9.96 7.63
CA PHE A 265 -7.08 10.86 6.54
C PHE A 265 -8.13 11.96 6.32
N SER A 266 -7.67 13.18 6.12
CA SER A 266 -8.46 14.34 5.71
C SER A 266 -7.67 15.21 4.76
N ALA A 267 -8.21 15.43 3.57
CA ALA A 267 -7.58 16.27 2.56
C ALA A 267 -7.46 17.73 3.04
N SER A 268 -8.54 18.30 3.59
CA SER A 268 -8.54 19.66 4.15
C SER A 268 -7.72 19.82 5.42
N GLY A 269 -7.49 18.71 6.14
CA GLY A 269 -6.66 18.67 7.35
C GLY A 269 -5.17 18.50 7.08
N PHE A 270 -4.75 18.18 5.86
CA PHE A 270 -3.36 17.90 5.54
C PHE A 270 -2.44 19.10 5.80
N LEU A 271 -2.71 20.24 5.18
CA LEU A 271 -1.91 21.45 5.37
C LEU A 271 -1.87 21.93 6.83
N PRO A 272 -3.01 22.05 7.55
CA PRO A 272 -2.99 22.38 8.98
C PRO A 272 -2.13 21.43 9.82
N ASP A 273 -2.19 20.12 9.54
CA ASP A 273 -1.44 19.13 10.33
C ASP A 273 0.06 19.20 10.07
N ILE A 274 0.50 19.26 8.80
CA ILE A 274 1.94 19.32 8.49
C ILE A 274 2.59 20.56 9.09
N ARG A 275 1.88 21.68 9.13
CA ARG A 275 2.34 22.93 9.77
C ARG A 275 2.33 22.81 11.29
N ARG A 276 1.24 22.32 11.88
CA ARG A 276 1.08 22.15 13.33
C ARG A 276 2.16 21.25 13.92
N PHE A 277 2.41 20.10 13.29
CA PHE A 277 3.41 19.15 13.75
C PHE A 277 4.83 19.49 13.30
N GLY A 278 5.00 20.46 12.41
CA GLY A 278 6.30 20.76 11.81
C GLY A 278 6.84 19.59 11.01
N ALA A 279 5.96 18.88 10.29
CA ALA A 279 6.31 17.68 9.56
C ALA A 279 7.40 17.95 8.52
N THR A 280 8.40 17.06 8.48
CA THR A 280 9.50 17.09 7.50
C THR A 280 9.37 16.00 6.44
N PHE A 281 8.49 15.04 6.70
CA PHE A 281 8.19 13.90 5.84
C PHE A 281 6.71 13.54 5.96
N PHE A 282 6.15 13.00 4.89
CA PHE A 282 4.85 12.32 4.95
C PHE A 282 4.81 11.11 4.02
N ASN A 283 3.99 10.11 4.38
CA ASN A 283 3.70 8.97 3.50
C ASN A 283 2.31 9.11 2.88
N TYR A 284 2.17 8.60 1.65
CA TYR A 284 0.92 8.73 0.90
C TYR A 284 0.63 7.49 0.03
N VAL A 285 -0.59 7.42 -0.47
CA VAL A 285 -0.98 6.67 -1.67
C VAL A 285 -1.57 7.65 -2.67
N GLY A 286 -1.44 7.39 -3.98
CA GLY A 286 -1.78 8.34 -5.04
C GLY A 286 -3.14 8.98 -4.87
N ARG A 287 -4.16 8.19 -4.49
CA ARG A 287 -5.51 8.72 -4.25
C ARG A 287 -5.58 9.74 -3.11
N SER A 288 -4.86 9.55 -2.02
CA SER A 288 -4.83 10.55 -0.94
C SER A 288 -4.19 11.85 -1.39
N LEU A 289 -3.17 11.77 -2.24
CA LEU A 289 -2.53 12.91 -2.85
C LEU A 289 -3.50 13.68 -3.78
N ALA A 290 -4.21 12.96 -4.64
CA ALA A 290 -5.22 13.55 -5.52
C ALA A 290 -6.31 14.32 -4.73
N TYR A 291 -6.75 13.78 -3.59
CA TYR A 291 -7.71 14.49 -2.74
C TYR A 291 -7.14 15.76 -2.08
N VAL A 292 -5.86 15.77 -1.73
CA VAL A 292 -5.19 16.98 -1.22
C VAL A 292 -5.15 18.03 -2.32
N LEU A 293 -4.78 17.63 -3.55
CA LEU A 293 -4.70 18.54 -4.70
C LEU A 293 -6.07 19.04 -5.19
N ALA A 294 -7.14 18.29 -4.94
CA ALA A 294 -8.50 18.73 -5.23
C ALA A 294 -8.99 19.85 -4.28
N GLN A 295 -8.27 20.10 -3.16
CA GLN A 295 -8.58 21.27 -2.33
C GLN A 295 -8.16 22.56 -3.05
N PRO A 296 -8.90 23.69 -2.84
CA PRO A 296 -8.49 24.98 -3.36
C PRO A 296 -7.04 25.31 -2.97
N GLU A 297 -6.26 25.75 -3.94
CA GLU A 297 -4.87 26.19 -3.72
C GLU A 297 -4.83 27.38 -2.75
N ARG A 298 -3.87 27.36 -1.83
CA ARG A 298 -3.69 28.38 -0.80
C ARG A 298 -2.29 28.97 -0.89
N PRO A 299 -2.13 30.28 -0.70
CA PRO A 299 -0.81 30.93 -0.76
C PRO A 299 0.22 30.35 0.24
N GLU A 300 -0.27 29.84 1.38
CA GLU A 300 0.56 29.30 2.45
C GLU A 300 0.96 27.82 2.28
N GLU A 301 0.63 27.16 1.18
CA GLU A 301 0.96 25.74 0.97
C GLU A 301 2.46 25.48 0.91
N SER A 302 3.23 26.39 0.34
CA SER A 302 4.69 26.30 0.32
C SER A 302 5.36 26.70 1.64
N ASP A 303 4.61 27.32 2.58
CA ASP A 303 5.09 27.66 3.92
C ASP A 303 4.97 26.43 4.86
N ASN A 304 5.82 25.45 4.63
CA ASN A 304 5.89 24.20 5.38
C ASN A 304 7.34 23.74 5.53
N ARG A 305 7.57 22.65 6.28
CA ARG A 305 8.90 22.09 6.53
C ARG A 305 9.15 20.77 5.82
N LEU A 306 8.26 20.35 4.91
CA LEU A 306 8.40 19.09 4.19
C LEU A 306 9.67 19.07 3.35
N ARG A 307 10.47 18.04 3.52
CA ARG A 307 11.67 17.78 2.72
C ARG A 307 11.34 16.87 1.54
N PHE A 308 10.50 15.88 1.77
CA PHE A 308 9.98 14.97 0.73
C PHE A 308 8.76 14.19 1.23
N GLY A 309 7.97 13.68 0.28
CA GLY A 309 6.95 12.68 0.52
C GLY A 309 7.33 11.34 -0.08
N PHE A 310 6.89 10.24 0.53
CA PHE A 310 7.11 8.89 0.03
C PHE A 310 5.79 8.13 -0.12
N GLY A 311 5.59 7.54 -1.27
CA GLY A 311 4.36 6.81 -1.52
C GLY A 311 4.39 5.90 -2.73
N THR A 312 3.21 5.57 -3.21
CA THR A 312 2.98 4.72 -4.37
C THR A 312 1.74 5.18 -5.14
N GLU A 313 1.69 4.88 -6.43
CA GLU A 313 0.49 5.01 -7.27
C GLU A 313 0.01 6.46 -7.53
N ALA A 314 0.87 7.47 -7.35
CA ALA A 314 0.53 8.83 -7.77
C ALA A 314 0.76 9.02 -9.27
N SER A 315 -0.16 9.72 -9.94
CA SER A 315 0.05 10.11 -11.34
C SER A 315 1.24 11.06 -11.47
N ALA A 316 1.91 11.07 -12.62
CA ALA A 316 2.98 12.03 -12.90
C ALA A 316 2.49 13.48 -12.75
N ARG A 317 1.25 13.75 -13.21
CA ARG A 317 0.58 15.05 -13.05
C ARG A 317 0.47 15.44 -11.58
N ASP A 318 -0.05 14.55 -10.73
CA ASP A 318 -0.27 14.86 -9.31
C ASP A 318 1.05 15.06 -8.58
N ARG A 319 2.09 14.28 -8.92
CA ARG A 319 3.43 14.49 -8.35
C ARG A 319 4.01 15.86 -8.73
N ALA A 320 3.90 16.24 -9.99
CA ALA A 320 4.37 17.55 -10.46
C ALA A 320 3.60 18.69 -9.80
N GLU A 321 2.27 18.59 -9.74
CA GLU A 321 1.41 19.61 -9.15
C GLU A 321 1.62 19.75 -7.64
N PHE A 322 1.79 18.63 -6.91
CA PHE A 322 2.11 18.67 -5.49
C PHE A 322 3.46 19.35 -5.24
N SER A 323 4.48 18.97 -6.03
CA SER A 323 5.80 19.58 -5.91
C SER A 323 5.75 21.08 -6.18
N ARG A 324 4.94 21.53 -7.13
CA ARG A 324 4.73 22.95 -7.43
C ARG A 324 4.06 23.71 -6.26
N ARG A 325 2.95 23.17 -5.72
CA ARG A 325 2.15 23.83 -4.67
C ARG A 325 2.85 23.83 -3.32
N TYR A 326 3.40 22.70 -2.92
CA TYR A 326 3.97 22.50 -1.59
C TYR A 326 5.49 22.68 -1.51
N GLY A 327 6.18 22.86 -2.64
CA GLY A 327 7.64 22.94 -2.68
C GLY A 327 8.35 21.64 -2.26
N CYS A 328 7.63 20.51 -2.29
CA CYS A 328 8.06 19.23 -1.73
C CYS A 328 8.14 18.15 -2.82
N PRO A 329 9.33 17.55 -3.05
CA PRO A 329 9.48 16.45 -3.99
C PRO A 329 8.82 15.17 -3.46
N LEU A 330 8.31 14.37 -4.40
CA LEU A 330 7.70 13.08 -4.09
C LEU A 330 8.55 11.94 -4.65
N LEU A 331 8.73 10.90 -3.86
CA LEU A 331 9.42 9.69 -4.23
C LEU A 331 8.44 8.52 -4.23
N GLU A 332 8.60 7.68 -5.22
CA GLU A 332 7.92 6.39 -5.28
C GLU A 332 8.94 5.28 -5.41
N SER A 333 8.61 4.14 -4.86
CA SER A 333 9.40 2.91 -4.93
C SER A 333 8.46 1.73 -5.02
N TYR A 334 9.01 0.60 -5.44
CA TYR A 334 8.27 -0.65 -5.46
C TYR A 334 8.69 -1.53 -4.28
N GLY A 335 7.71 -2.07 -3.59
CA GLY A 335 7.88 -3.05 -2.53
C GLY A 335 6.53 -3.65 -2.14
N SER A 336 6.58 -4.78 -1.48
CA SER A 336 5.37 -5.47 -1.01
C SER A 336 5.44 -5.78 0.48
N SER A 337 4.29 -6.08 1.06
CA SER A 337 4.20 -6.49 2.47
C SER A 337 4.97 -7.78 2.76
N GLU A 338 5.20 -8.61 1.75
CA GLU A 338 5.98 -9.84 1.82
C GLU A 338 7.47 -9.58 2.08
N GLY A 339 7.97 -8.38 1.77
CA GLY A 339 9.34 -7.96 2.08
C GLY A 339 10.42 -8.66 1.26
N THR A 340 10.06 -9.21 0.11
CA THR A 340 10.94 -10.05 -0.71
C THR A 340 11.55 -9.32 -1.89
N CYS A 341 10.98 -8.20 -2.31
CA CYS A 341 11.40 -7.42 -3.48
C CYS A 341 11.33 -5.92 -3.17
N TYR A 342 12.44 -5.21 -3.43
CA TYR A 342 12.49 -3.76 -3.32
C TYR A 342 13.22 -3.17 -4.53
N ILE A 343 12.56 -2.23 -5.21
CA ILE A 343 13.13 -1.42 -6.29
C ILE A 343 13.01 0.03 -5.85
N ILE A 344 14.12 0.74 -5.79
CA ILE A 344 14.21 2.09 -5.19
C ILE A 344 14.64 3.12 -6.22
N CYS A 345 14.10 4.31 -6.06
CA CYS A 345 14.52 5.47 -6.81
C CYS A 345 15.97 5.85 -6.46
N VAL A 346 16.80 6.09 -7.46
CA VAL A 346 18.19 6.54 -7.33
C VAL A 346 18.41 7.84 -8.11
N PRO A 347 19.50 8.59 -7.90
CA PRO A 347 19.81 9.74 -8.74
C PRO A 347 19.82 9.36 -10.22
N GLY A 348 19.13 10.15 -11.04
CA GLY A 348 18.98 9.87 -12.47
C GLY A 348 17.86 8.89 -12.86
N THR A 349 17.07 8.40 -11.90
CA THR A 349 15.87 7.61 -12.22
C THR A 349 14.88 8.47 -13.03
N PRO A 350 14.47 8.03 -14.23
CA PRO A 350 13.48 8.73 -15.04
C PRO A 350 12.13 8.88 -14.31
N ASP A 351 11.37 9.91 -14.64
CA ASP A 351 10.02 10.04 -14.13
C ASP A 351 9.13 8.89 -14.58
N GLY A 352 8.38 8.31 -13.63
CA GLY A 352 7.54 7.14 -13.87
C GLY A 352 8.26 5.81 -13.70
N ALA A 353 9.60 5.77 -13.73
CA ALA A 353 10.36 4.56 -13.41
C ALA A 353 10.38 4.30 -11.89
N LEU A 354 10.40 3.03 -11.52
CA LEU A 354 10.56 2.58 -10.13
C LEU A 354 11.99 2.78 -9.61
N GLY A 355 12.97 2.78 -10.51
CA GLY A 355 14.39 2.86 -10.19
C GLY A 355 15.14 1.56 -10.45
N VAL A 356 15.96 1.16 -9.48
CA VAL A 356 16.81 -0.03 -9.54
C VAL A 356 16.59 -0.93 -8.33
N PRO A 357 16.89 -2.24 -8.41
CA PRO A 357 16.85 -3.12 -7.24
C PRO A 357 17.70 -2.58 -6.09
N GLN A 358 17.12 -2.56 -4.89
CA GLN A 358 17.86 -2.18 -3.69
C GLN A 358 19.02 -3.15 -3.44
N GLN A 359 20.12 -2.65 -2.93
CA GLN A 359 21.28 -3.47 -2.56
C GLN A 359 20.87 -4.70 -1.72
N GLY A 360 21.33 -5.87 -2.12
CA GLY A 360 20.99 -7.15 -1.51
C GLY A 360 19.76 -7.83 -2.08
N PHE A 361 19.10 -7.24 -3.10
CA PHE A 361 18.02 -7.87 -3.85
C PHE A 361 18.43 -8.06 -5.31
N THR A 362 18.21 -9.26 -5.82
CA THR A 362 18.37 -9.56 -7.26
C THR A 362 16.98 -9.66 -7.86
N VAL A 363 16.63 -8.72 -8.72
CA VAL A 363 15.31 -8.64 -9.35
C VAL A 363 15.45 -8.80 -10.85
N GLU A 364 14.61 -9.62 -11.44
CA GLU A 364 14.54 -9.83 -12.88
C GLU A 364 13.11 -9.73 -13.39
N ILE A 365 12.97 -9.41 -14.65
CA ILE A 365 11.71 -9.49 -15.39
C ILE A 365 11.68 -10.80 -16.14
N VAL A 366 10.68 -11.63 -15.86
CA VAL A 366 10.64 -13.03 -16.31
C VAL A 366 9.34 -13.31 -17.05
N ASN A 367 9.44 -13.94 -18.21
CA ASN A 367 8.26 -14.33 -19.01
C ASN A 367 7.55 -15.56 -18.42
N ALA A 368 6.42 -15.92 -18.98
CA ALA A 368 5.60 -17.05 -18.52
C ALA A 368 6.32 -18.42 -18.61
N LEU A 369 7.37 -18.53 -19.43
CA LEU A 369 8.17 -19.75 -19.61
C LEU A 369 9.38 -19.81 -18.66
N GLY A 370 9.57 -18.79 -17.79
CA GLY A 370 10.70 -18.71 -16.86
C GLY A 370 11.96 -18.06 -17.43
N GLY A 371 11.95 -17.63 -18.68
CA GLY A 371 13.06 -16.92 -19.32
C GLY A 371 13.12 -15.45 -18.94
N VAL A 372 14.32 -14.89 -18.80
CA VAL A 372 14.52 -13.44 -18.56
C VAL A 372 14.13 -12.66 -19.81
N CYS A 373 13.28 -11.66 -19.64
CA CYS A 373 12.84 -10.78 -20.72
C CYS A 373 13.98 -9.88 -21.21
N PRO A 374 14.09 -9.60 -22.53
CA PRO A 374 15.02 -8.61 -23.03
C PRO A 374 14.64 -7.19 -22.55
N PRO A 375 15.57 -6.23 -22.61
CA PRO A 375 15.25 -4.84 -22.29
C PRO A 375 14.15 -4.28 -23.20
N ALA A 376 13.29 -3.44 -22.59
CA ALA A 376 12.28 -2.69 -23.32
C ALA A 376 12.93 -1.56 -24.10
N ARG A 377 12.58 -1.46 -25.39
CA ARG A 377 12.92 -0.34 -26.27
C ARG A 377 11.80 0.68 -26.18
N LEU A 378 12.16 1.90 -25.83
CA LEU A 378 11.20 3.02 -25.69
C LEU A 378 11.35 3.97 -26.88
N ASP A 379 10.23 4.46 -27.40
CA ASP A 379 10.25 5.58 -28.34
C ASP A 379 10.47 6.92 -27.59
N ALA A 380 10.50 8.03 -28.34
CA ALA A 380 10.72 9.36 -27.79
C ALA A 380 9.61 9.82 -26.81
N SER A 381 8.42 9.23 -26.87
CA SER A 381 7.28 9.50 -25.98
C SER A 381 7.22 8.55 -24.77
N GLY A 382 8.13 7.55 -24.68
CA GLY A 382 8.20 6.57 -23.60
C GLY A 382 7.32 5.33 -23.82
N VAL A 383 6.77 5.15 -25.02
CA VAL A 383 6.00 3.95 -25.37
C VAL A 383 6.93 2.77 -25.61
N VAL A 384 6.60 1.61 -25.05
CA VAL A 384 7.36 0.36 -25.25
C VAL A 384 7.11 -0.18 -26.65
N LEU A 385 8.19 -0.33 -27.44
CA LEU A 385 8.14 -0.79 -28.85
C LEU A 385 8.10 -2.32 -28.99
N ASN A 386 8.52 -3.06 -27.96
CA ASN A 386 8.57 -4.53 -27.93
C ASN A 386 7.86 -5.11 -26.67
N PRO A 387 6.59 -4.76 -26.40
CA PRO A 387 5.93 -5.10 -25.14
C PRO A 387 5.76 -6.62 -24.93
N GLU A 388 5.50 -7.39 -25.98
CA GLU A 388 5.32 -8.85 -25.89
C GLU A 388 6.59 -9.59 -25.44
N GLU A 389 7.77 -9.04 -25.75
CA GLU A 389 9.05 -9.63 -25.40
C GLU A 389 9.58 -9.11 -24.06
N ALA A 390 9.38 -7.79 -23.79
CA ALA A 390 10.04 -7.09 -22.70
C ALA A 390 9.23 -7.08 -21.39
N ILE A 391 7.89 -7.20 -21.47
CA ILE A 391 7.03 -7.20 -20.27
C ILE A 391 6.91 -8.62 -19.72
N GLY A 392 7.22 -8.77 -18.44
CA GLY A 392 7.11 -10.04 -17.71
C GLY A 392 6.81 -9.80 -16.24
N GLU A 393 6.78 -10.88 -15.47
CA GLU A 393 6.58 -10.79 -14.03
C GLU A 393 7.87 -10.31 -13.34
N ILE A 394 7.71 -9.44 -12.34
CA ILE A 394 8.81 -9.02 -11.47
C ILE A 394 9.11 -10.18 -10.52
N VAL A 395 10.30 -10.76 -10.63
CA VAL A 395 10.74 -11.92 -9.85
C VAL A 395 11.94 -11.54 -9.00
N SER A 396 11.89 -11.84 -7.71
CA SER A 396 13.03 -11.67 -6.80
C SER A 396 13.77 -12.99 -6.66
N ARG A 397 14.99 -13.06 -7.19
CA ARG A 397 15.83 -14.26 -7.24
C ARG A 397 16.37 -14.62 -5.86
N GLY A 398 16.31 -15.91 -5.51
CA GLY A 398 16.81 -16.43 -4.24
C GLY A 398 16.06 -15.88 -3.02
N ALA A 399 14.87 -15.30 -3.20
CA ALA A 399 14.15 -14.62 -2.14
C ALA A 399 13.24 -15.54 -1.30
N ALA A 400 13.14 -16.81 -1.62
CA ALA A 400 12.33 -17.78 -0.86
C ALA A 400 12.70 -17.80 0.63
N ALA A 401 14.00 -17.71 0.96
CA ALA A 401 14.49 -17.69 2.34
C ALA A 401 14.10 -16.42 3.13
N ARG A 402 13.68 -15.36 2.45
CA ARG A 402 13.23 -14.09 3.05
C ARG A 402 11.71 -14.02 3.21
N PHE A 403 10.99 -14.88 2.50
CA PHE A 403 9.54 -14.93 2.55
C PHE A 403 9.07 -15.71 3.79
N GLU A 404 8.44 -15.05 4.71
CA GLU A 404 7.97 -15.62 5.96
C GLU A 404 6.59 -16.30 5.83
N GLY A 405 5.97 -16.21 4.65
CA GLY A 405 4.71 -16.89 4.33
C GLY A 405 3.47 -16.06 4.63
N TYR A 406 2.33 -16.68 4.30
CA TYR A 406 1.00 -16.22 4.69
C TYR A 406 0.48 -17.13 5.81
N TYR A 407 0.04 -16.51 6.90
CA TYR A 407 -0.45 -17.24 8.07
C TYR A 407 -1.69 -18.10 7.72
N ASN A 408 -1.70 -19.34 8.15
CA ASN A 408 -2.74 -20.33 7.85
C ASN A 408 -3.07 -20.51 6.36
N ASN A 409 -2.16 -20.13 5.46
CA ASN A 409 -2.38 -20.26 4.01
C ASN A 409 -1.13 -20.77 3.29
N PRO A 410 -0.72 -22.04 3.53
CA PRO A 410 0.48 -22.62 2.93
C PRO A 410 0.36 -22.74 1.41
N GLY A 411 -0.84 -23.00 0.86
CA GLY A 411 -1.07 -23.08 -0.58
C GLY A 411 -0.73 -21.75 -1.26
N ALA A 412 -1.30 -20.64 -0.76
CA ALA A 412 -0.99 -19.31 -1.31
C ALA A 412 0.48 -18.92 -1.12
N SER A 413 1.15 -19.42 -0.09
CA SER A 413 2.58 -19.23 0.11
C SER A 413 3.39 -19.97 -0.94
N GLN A 414 3.03 -21.24 -1.21
CA GLN A 414 3.68 -22.06 -2.22
C GLN A 414 3.50 -21.50 -3.63
N ASP A 415 2.34 -20.95 -3.96
CA ASP A 415 2.05 -20.33 -5.26
C ASP A 415 3.01 -19.17 -5.62
N ARG A 416 3.60 -18.54 -4.60
CA ARG A 416 4.56 -17.46 -4.76
C ARG A 416 6.00 -17.91 -4.95
N LEU A 417 6.28 -19.18 -4.69
CA LEU A 417 7.64 -19.72 -4.68
C LEU A 417 7.84 -20.69 -5.84
N ARG A 418 8.87 -20.48 -6.66
CA ARG A 418 9.30 -21.40 -7.71
C ARG A 418 10.82 -21.43 -7.72
N ASP A 419 11.41 -22.59 -7.61
CA ASP A 419 12.85 -22.84 -7.70
C ASP A 419 13.72 -21.93 -6.81
N GLY A 420 13.22 -21.60 -5.62
CA GLY A 420 13.92 -20.72 -4.67
C GLY A 420 13.68 -19.22 -4.89
N ASP A 421 12.93 -18.83 -5.91
CA ASP A 421 12.60 -17.46 -6.27
C ASP A 421 11.22 -17.06 -5.76
N PHE A 422 11.02 -15.77 -5.54
CA PHE A 422 9.71 -15.20 -5.18
C PHE A 422 9.08 -14.49 -6.38
N TRP A 423 7.92 -14.97 -6.78
CA TRP A 423 7.10 -14.44 -7.87
C TRP A 423 6.07 -13.47 -7.31
N THR A 424 6.19 -12.20 -7.68
CA THR A 424 5.40 -11.12 -7.05
C THR A 424 3.95 -11.06 -7.50
N GLY A 425 3.64 -11.57 -8.70
CA GLY A 425 2.35 -11.38 -9.36
C GLY A 425 2.16 -9.98 -9.94
N ASP A 426 3.20 -9.18 -9.92
CA ASP A 426 3.23 -7.84 -10.52
C ASP A 426 4.08 -7.89 -11.79
N LEU A 427 3.63 -7.18 -12.83
CA LEU A 427 4.30 -7.10 -14.11
C LEU A 427 5.15 -5.84 -14.19
N GLY A 428 6.25 -5.96 -14.93
CA GLY A 428 7.15 -4.85 -15.17
C GLY A 428 7.99 -5.06 -16.42
N TYR A 429 8.82 -4.09 -16.70
CA TYR A 429 9.87 -4.20 -17.69
C TYR A 429 11.13 -3.48 -17.22
N ARG A 430 12.26 -3.82 -17.79
CA ARG A 430 13.53 -3.11 -17.60
C ARG A 430 13.90 -2.45 -18.92
N ASP A 431 14.15 -1.16 -18.92
CA ASP A 431 14.55 -0.44 -20.13
C ASP A 431 16.03 -0.71 -20.50
N GLU A 432 16.45 -0.23 -21.67
CA GLU A 432 17.84 -0.37 -22.16
C GLU A 432 18.86 0.34 -21.27
N LYS A 433 18.41 1.32 -20.46
CA LYS A 433 19.26 2.02 -19.48
C LYS A 433 19.38 1.27 -18.16
N GLY A 434 18.60 0.20 -17.96
CA GLY A 434 18.60 -0.66 -16.77
C GLY A 434 17.62 -0.23 -15.67
N PHE A 435 16.76 0.77 -15.89
CA PHE A 435 15.72 1.15 -14.95
C PHE A 435 14.50 0.24 -15.08
N TYR A 436 13.88 -0.04 -13.93
CA TYR A 436 12.67 -0.86 -13.83
C TYR A 436 11.42 0.00 -13.86
N TRP A 437 10.39 -0.53 -14.49
CA TRP A 437 9.11 0.13 -14.68
C TRP A 437 7.97 -0.82 -14.31
N PHE A 438 6.92 -0.28 -13.72
CA PHE A 438 5.72 -1.03 -13.38
C PHE A 438 4.77 -1.10 -14.58
N ALA A 439 4.32 -2.31 -14.93
CA ALA A 439 3.42 -2.54 -16.05
C ALA A 439 2.03 -3.06 -15.62
N GLY A 440 1.75 -3.10 -14.29
CA GLY A 440 0.45 -3.56 -13.79
C GLY A 440 0.54 -4.85 -13.00
N ARG A 441 -0.60 -5.50 -12.77
CA ARG A 441 -0.67 -6.81 -12.12
C ARG A 441 -1.06 -7.87 -13.12
N THR A 442 -0.59 -9.09 -12.91
CA THR A 442 -0.99 -10.24 -13.73
C THR A 442 -2.52 -10.40 -13.77
N ALA A 443 -3.20 -10.12 -12.66
CA ALA A 443 -4.66 -10.15 -12.56
C ALA A 443 -5.38 -8.95 -13.22
N ASP A 444 -4.67 -7.89 -13.56
CA ASP A 444 -5.18 -6.65 -14.18
C ASP A 444 -4.77 -6.53 -15.66
N TRP A 445 -4.28 -7.64 -16.21
CA TRP A 445 -3.97 -7.73 -17.63
C TRP A 445 -5.28 -7.90 -18.42
N LEU A 446 -5.44 -7.12 -19.46
CA LEU A 446 -6.58 -7.22 -20.36
C LEU A 446 -6.18 -8.02 -21.59
N ARG A 447 -7.06 -8.90 -22.02
CA ARG A 447 -6.90 -9.66 -23.25
C ARG A 447 -8.11 -9.40 -24.16
N VAL A 448 -7.92 -8.53 -25.13
CA VAL A 448 -8.98 -8.10 -26.05
C VAL A 448 -8.55 -8.42 -27.47
N ASP A 449 -9.33 -9.23 -28.19
CA ASP A 449 -9.07 -9.61 -29.60
C ASP A 449 -7.64 -10.08 -29.86
N SER A 450 -7.10 -10.94 -28.99
CA SER A 450 -5.75 -11.48 -29.05
C SER A 450 -4.63 -10.47 -28.74
N GLU A 451 -4.94 -9.24 -28.35
CA GLU A 451 -3.99 -8.26 -27.86
C GLU A 451 -3.95 -8.26 -26.32
N ASN A 452 -2.76 -8.30 -25.76
CA ASN A 452 -2.54 -8.28 -24.32
C ASN A 452 -1.96 -6.92 -23.92
N PHE A 453 -2.56 -6.26 -22.91
CA PHE A 453 -2.06 -4.98 -22.42
C PHE A 453 -2.41 -4.74 -20.95
N ALA A 454 -1.64 -3.86 -20.32
CA ALA A 454 -1.82 -3.54 -18.92
C ALA A 454 -2.92 -2.48 -18.72
N ALA A 455 -3.82 -2.70 -17.77
CA ALA A 455 -4.82 -1.71 -17.39
C ALA A 455 -4.19 -0.37 -16.97
N ALA A 456 -3.04 -0.39 -16.31
CA ALA A 456 -2.33 0.80 -15.84
C ALA A 456 -1.97 1.79 -16.96
N SER A 457 -1.59 1.29 -18.14
CA SER A 457 -1.27 2.14 -19.30
C SER A 457 -2.51 2.93 -19.75
N VAL A 458 -3.67 2.27 -19.80
CA VAL A 458 -4.91 2.91 -20.17
C VAL A 458 -5.38 3.88 -19.06
N GLU A 459 -5.26 3.50 -17.79
CA GLU A 459 -5.60 4.36 -16.64
C GLU A 459 -4.81 5.68 -16.65
N GLN A 460 -3.53 5.63 -16.98
CA GLN A 460 -2.70 6.83 -17.11
C GLN A 460 -3.20 7.77 -18.21
N ILE A 461 -3.62 7.21 -19.34
CA ILE A 461 -4.20 7.99 -20.44
C ILE A 461 -5.51 8.63 -20.00
N LEU A 462 -6.43 7.81 -19.46
CA LEU A 462 -7.76 8.30 -19.03
C LEU A 462 -7.69 9.37 -17.94
N SER A 463 -6.67 9.32 -17.09
CA SER A 463 -6.45 10.32 -16.03
C SER A 463 -6.03 11.70 -16.57
N ARG A 464 -5.68 11.81 -17.85
CA ARG A 464 -5.39 13.10 -18.49
C ARG A 464 -6.66 13.87 -18.86
N PHE A 465 -7.81 13.19 -18.93
CA PHE A 465 -9.07 13.84 -19.31
C PHE A 465 -9.50 14.84 -18.22
N PRO A 466 -9.89 16.08 -18.59
CA PRO A 466 -10.30 17.10 -17.63
C PRO A 466 -11.45 16.64 -16.73
N GLY A 467 -11.35 16.91 -15.43
CA GLY A 467 -12.35 16.53 -14.43
C GLY A 467 -12.22 15.11 -13.87
N VAL A 468 -11.40 14.24 -14.46
CA VAL A 468 -11.11 12.91 -13.91
C VAL A 468 -10.09 13.02 -12.79
N THR A 469 -10.48 12.60 -11.60
CA THR A 469 -9.60 12.55 -10.41
C THR A 469 -8.95 11.19 -10.20
N ALA A 470 -9.60 10.12 -10.69
CA ALA A 470 -9.05 8.77 -10.70
C ALA A 470 -9.71 7.94 -11.81
N ALA A 471 -8.96 7.02 -12.38
CA ALA A 471 -9.45 6.06 -13.38
C ALA A 471 -9.13 4.63 -12.93
N ALA A 472 -10.03 3.70 -13.19
CA ALA A 472 -9.82 2.28 -13.03
C ALA A 472 -10.23 1.56 -14.31
N VAL A 473 -9.33 0.77 -14.85
CA VAL A 473 -9.57 -0.03 -16.07
C VAL A 473 -9.53 -1.51 -15.70
N TYR A 474 -10.50 -2.25 -16.18
CA TYR A 474 -10.67 -3.67 -15.85
C TYR A 474 -11.37 -4.42 -16.98
N PRO A 475 -11.06 -5.73 -17.11
CA PRO A 475 -11.79 -6.57 -18.05
C PRO A 475 -13.22 -6.84 -17.54
N VAL A 476 -14.16 -6.83 -18.45
CA VAL A 476 -15.47 -7.44 -18.26
C VAL A 476 -15.69 -8.43 -19.40
N PRO A 477 -16.39 -9.55 -19.19
CA PRO A 477 -16.61 -10.51 -20.26
C PRO A 477 -17.20 -9.82 -21.51
N ASP A 478 -16.84 -10.29 -22.69
CA ASP A 478 -17.51 -9.91 -23.93
C ASP A 478 -18.66 -10.92 -24.21
N PRO A 479 -19.79 -10.50 -24.77
CA PRO A 479 -20.92 -11.41 -25.02
C PRO A 479 -20.61 -12.55 -26.02
N VAL A 480 -19.62 -12.36 -26.90
CA VAL A 480 -19.27 -13.35 -27.93
C VAL A 480 -18.04 -14.14 -27.53
N THR A 481 -16.93 -13.48 -27.21
CA THR A 481 -15.65 -14.13 -26.90
C THR A 481 -14.73 -13.25 -26.06
N GLY A 482 -13.94 -13.87 -25.18
CA GLY A 482 -12.92 -13.15 -24.38
C GLY A 482 -13.51 -12.08 -23.48
N ASP A 483 -12.76 -10.98 -23.37
CA ASP A 483 -13.06 -9.82 -22.55
C ASP A 483 -13.18 -8.55 -23.40
N GLN A 484 -13.83 -7.54 -22.83
CA GLN A 484 -13.85 -6.17 -23.33
C GLN A 484 -13.36 -5.20 -22.26
N VAL A 485 -12.87 -4.05 -22.68
CA VAL A 485 -12.36 -3.02 -21.77
C VAL A 485 -13.52 -2.27 -21.14
N MET A 486 -13.57 -2.21 -19.82
CA MET A 486 -14.42 -1.29 -19.08
C MET A 486 -13.56 -0.37 -18.22
N ALA A 487 -13.93 0.92 -18.21
CA ALA A 487 -13.34 1.91 -17.34
C ALA A 487 -14.36 2.43 -16.33
N ALA A 488 -13.90 2.77 -15.13
CA ALA A 488 -14.65 3.59 -14.19
C ALA A 488 -13.85 4.86 -13.91
N LEU A 489 -14.46 6.02 -14.16
CA LEU A 489 -13.85 7.32 -13.99
C LEU A 489 -14.47 8.02 -12.78
N GLU A 490 -13.64 8.50 -11.88
CA GLU A 490 -14.09 9.33 -10.78
C GLU A 490 -14.12 10.78 -11.23
N VAL A 491 -15.32 11.34 -11.23
CA VAL A 491 -15.63 12.72 -11.62
C VAL A 491 -16.47 13.35 -10.50
N PRO A 492 -15.85 14.02 -9.51
CA PRO A 492 -16.54 14.49 -8.30
C PRO A 492 -17.74 15.41 -8.55
N GLY A 493 -17.71 16.22 -9.61
CA GLY A 493 -18.82 17.08 -10.03
C GLY A 493 -19.92 16.35 -10.80
N GLY A 494 -19.68 15.12 -11.24
CA GLY A 494 -20.61 14.33 -12.07
C GLY A 494 -20.78 14.87 -13.50
N GLU A 495 -20.12 15.97 -13.85
CA GLU A 495 -20.18 16.56 -15.19
C GLU A 495 -19.24 15.80 -16.13
N PHE A 496 -19.83 15.07 -17.07
CA PHE A 496 -19.09 14.28 -18.06
C PHE A 496 -19.67 14.54 -19.45
N ASP A 497 -18.80 15.00 -20.36
CA ASP A 497 -19.13 15.17 -21.77
C ASP A 497 -18.65 13.94 -22.56
N PRO A 498 -19.55 13.06 -22.98
CA PRO A 498 -19.18 11.83 -23.70
C PRO A 498 -18.64 12.10 -25.11
N GLY A 499 -18.99 13.23 -25.73
CA GLY A 499 -18.47 13.64 -27.03
C GLY A 499 -17.02 14.15 -26.91
N ALA A 500 -16.77 15.05 -25.96
CA ALA A 500 -15.42 15.53 -25.66
C ALA A 500 -14.50 14.39 -25.24
N PHE A 501 -15.01 13.41 -24.47
CA PHE A 501 -14.22 12.24 -24.07
C PHE A 501 -13.84 11.36 -25.27
N GLY A 502 -14.77 11.14 -26.21
CA GLY A 502 -14.48 10.41 -27.44
C GLY A 502 -13.40 11.08 -28.29
N SER A 503 -13.53 12.39 -28.49
CA SER A 503 -12.52 13.20 -29.21
C SER A 503 -11.15 13.14 -28.51
N PHE A 504 -11.13 13.30 -27.18
CA PHE A 504 -9.91 13.19 -26.39
C PHE A 504 -9.19 11.83 -26.59
N LEU A 505 -9.92 10.73 -26.59
CA LEU A 505 -9.33 9.40 -26.83
C LEU A 505 -8.73 9.27 -28.23
N GLY A 506 -9.39 9.83 -29.23
CA GLY A 506 -8.90 9.87 -30.62
C GLY A 506 -7.60 10.66 -30.81
N GLU A 507 -7.34 11.62 -29.93
CA GLU A 507 -6.14 12.46 -29.94
C GLU A 507 -4.95 11.86 -29.17
N GLN A 508 -5.13 10.74 -28.44
CA GLN A 508 -4.05 10.14 -27.67
C GLN A 508 -3.19 9.23 -28.55
N PRO A 509 -1.94 9.61 -28.86
CA PRO A 509 -1.07 8.83 -29.74
C PRO A 509 -0.59 7.52 -29.10
N ASP A 510 -0.63 7.45 -27.77
CA ASP A 510 -0.23 6.30 -26.96
C ASP A 510 -1.38 5.36 -26.57
N LEU A 511 -2.60 5.63 -27.06
CA LEU A 511 -3.74 4.75 -26.87
C LEU A 511 -3.79 3.70 -28.00
N GLY A 512 -3.49 2.44 -27.66
CA GLY A 512 -3.60 1.34 -28.60
C GLY A 512 -5.03 1.22 -29.19
N THR A 513 -5.13 0.76 -30.43
CA THR A 513 -6.39 0.75 -31.18
C THR A 513 -7.51 -0.06 -30.53
N LYS A 514 -7.16 -1.04 -29.69
CA LYS A 514 -8.09 -1.90 -28.93
C LYS A 514 -8.16 -1.57 -27.45
N TRP A 515 -7.44 -0.54 -27.00
CA TRP A 515 -7.34 -0.17 -25.60
C TRP A 515 -8.44 0.77 -25.14
N ALA A 516 -9.08 1.47 -26.08
CA ALA A 516 -10.16 2.38 -25.76
C ALA A 516 -11.33 1.62 -25.06
N PRO A 517 -11.80 2.10 -23.90
CA PRO A 517 -12.87 1.43 -23.18
C PRO A 517 -14.13 1.30 -24.04
N ARG A 518 -14.71 0.09 -24.08
CA ARG A 518 -16.03 -0.09 -24.68
C ARG A 518 -17.13 0.44 -23.77
N LEU A 519 -16.95 0.28 -22.45
CA LEU A 519 -17.90 0.74 -21.45
C LEU A 519 -17.19 1.70 -20.48
N VAL A 520 -17.83 2.81 -20.15
CA VAL A 520 -17.30 3.82 -19.22
C VAL A 520 -18.34 4.12 -18.15
N ARG A 521 -18.03 3.83 -16.89
CA ARG A 521 -18.81 4.22 -15.72
C ARG A 521 -18.31 5.57 -15.21
N ILE A 522 -19.22 6.49 -14.96
CA ILE A 522 -18.91 7.76 -14.30
C ILE A 522 -19.44 7.69 -12.87
N THR A 523 -18.59 7.96 -11.91
CA THR A 523 -18.95 7.92 -10.48
C THR A 523 -18.36 9.10 -9.73
N ALA A 524 -19.02 9.55 -8.69
CA ALA A 524 -18.46 10.56 -7.80
C ALA A 524 -17.35 9.98 -6.89
N ASN A 525 -17.39 8.66 -6.63
CA ASN A 525 -16.44 7.97 -5.76
C ASN A 525 -16.23 6.53 -6.24
N LEU A 526 -14.99 6.20 -6.62
CA LEU A 526 -14.62 4.82 -6.91
C LEU A 526 -14.63 3.98 -5.62
N PRO A 527 -15.04 2.70 -5.69
CA PRO A 527 -14.91 1.80 -4.55
C PRO A 527 -13.44 1.61 -4.19
N VAL A 528 -13.13 1.69 -2.90
CA VAL A 528 -11.74 1.58 -2.41
C VAL A 528 -11.59 0.49 -1.36
N THR A 529 -10.37 -0.01 -1.29
CA THR A 529 -9.90 -0.83 -0.18
C THR A 529 -9.69 0.04 1.07
N ALA A 530 -9.45 -0.60 2.22
CA ALA A 530 -9.09 0.11 3.44
C ALA A 530 -7.82 0.96 3.30
N THR A 531 -6.90 0.55 2.43
CA THR A 531 -5.69 1.30 2.07
C THR A 531 -5.93 2.43 1.07
N ARG A 532 -7.20 2.72 0.74
CA ARG A 532 -7.63 3.72 -0.26
C ARG A 532 -7.20 3.43 -1.69
N LYS A 533 -6.75 2.22 -1.99
CA LYS A 533 -6.55 1.76 -3.37
C LYS A 533 -7.89 1.43 -4.02
N VAL A 534 -8.03 1.69 -5.31
CA VAL A 534 -9.26 1.34 -6.05
C VAL A 534 -9.50 -0.17 -5.99
N SER A 535 -10.73 -0.56 -5.67
CA SER A 535 -11.14 -1.97 -5.62
C SER A 535 -11.67 -2.44 -6.98
N LYS A 536 -10.79 -2.84 -7.88
CA LYS A 536 -11.18 -3.41 -9.19
C LYS A 536 -12.07 -4.66 -9.05
N PRO A 537 -11.88 -5.57 -8.08
CA PRO A 537 -12.82 -6.68 -7.88
C PRO A 537 -14.26 -6.24 -7.60
N ALA A 538 -14.46 -5.17 -6.86
CA ALA A 538 -15.79 -4.61 -6.63
C ALA A 538 -16.40 -4.07 -7.93
N LEU A 539 -15.61 -3.34 -8.73
CA LEU A 539 -16.04 -2.82 -10.02
C LEU A 539 -16.38 -3.93 -11.02
N ARG A 540 -15.58 -5.00 -11.09
CA ARG A 540 -15.84 -6.17 -11.94
C ARG A 540 -17.18 -6.83 -11.61
N ARG A 541 -17.49 -7.04 -10.31
CA ARG A 541 -18.78 -7.61 -9.88
C ARG A 541 -19.97 -6.75 -10.23
N MET A 542 -19.79 -5.43 -10.28
CA MET A 542 -20.86 -4.50 -10.66
C MET A 542 -21.17 -4.54 -12.15
N LEU A 543 -20.23 -4.96 -12.98
CA LEU A 543 -20.36 -4.87 -14.45
C LEU A 543 -20.86 -3.46 -14.85
N TRP A 544 -21.91 -3.38 -15.68
CA TRP A 544 -22.59 -2.12 -16.05
C TRP A 544 -23.84 -1.84 -15.21
N ASN A 545 -24.05 -2.60 -14.13
CA ASN A 545 -25.18 -2.43 -13.22
C ASN A 545 -24.88 -1.38 -12.13
N GLY A 546 -25.90 -0.98 -11.38
CA GLY A 546 -25.80 0.02 -10.31
C GLY A 546 -26.45 1.35 -10.70
N GLN A 547 -26.31 2.35 -9.82
CA GLN A 547 -26.95 3.67 -9.97
C GLN A 547 -26.11 4.64 -10.81
N ASP A 548 -24.80 4.42 -10.91
CA ASP A 548 -23.92 5.28 -11.68
C ASP A 548 -24.25 5.20 -13.18
N PRO A 549 -24.18 6.32 -13.92
CA PRO A 549 -24.32 6.30 -15.36
C PRO A 549 -23.18 5.51 -16.01
N VAL A 550 -23.53 4.67 -16.96
CA VAL A 550 -22.59 3.92 -17.80
C VAL A 550 -22.82 4.30 -19.25
N TYR A 551 -21.75 4.60 -19.94
CA TYR A 551 -21.74 4.96 -21.34
C TYR A 551 -21.11 3.82 -22.15
N GLU A 552 -21.67 3.54 -23.32
CA GLU A 552 -21.16 2.58 -24.30
C GLU A 552 -20.58 3.34 -25.49
N ARG A 553 -19.45 2.85 -26.01
CA ARG A 553 -18.81 3.43 -27.20
C ARG A 553 -19.74 3.30 -28.40
N ALA A 554 -20.02 4.41 -29.07
CA ALA A 554 -20.88 4.54 -30.25
C ALA A 554 -20.13 5.35 -31.32
N GLY A 555 -19.54 4.66 -32.30
CA GLY A 555 -18.66 5.29 -33.28
C GLY A 555 -17.41 5.87 -32.64
N GLU A 556 -17.15 7.17 -32.87
CA GLU A 556 -16.02 7.89 -32.27
C GLU A 556 -16.34 8.45 -30.88
N GLY A 557 -17.61 8.45 -30.45
CA GLY A 557 -18.03 8.98 -29.14
C GLY A 557 -18.60 7.91 -28.22
N TYR A 558 -19.31 8.38 -27.19
CA TYR A 558 -19.95 7.53 -26.17
C TYR A 558 -21.42 7.92 -26.00
N ALA A 559 -22.30 6.93 -25.80
CA ALA A 559 -23.73 7.14 -25.55
C ALA A 559 -24.13 6.52 -24.19
N LEU A 560 -25.01 7.21 -23.46
CA LEU A 560 -25.56 6.70 -22.21
C LEU A 560 -26.31 5.37 -22.43
N MET A 561 -25.96 4.36 -21.65
CA MET A 561 -26.67 3.08 -21.66
C MET A 561 -28.04 3.20 -20.97
N THR A 562 -29.09 3.12 -21.74
CA THR A 562 -30.47 3.02 -21.23
C THR A 562 -30.73 1.65 -20.58
N ALA A 563 -31.83 1.54 -19.82
CA ALA A 563 -32.26 0.25 -19.25
C ALA A 563 -32.50 -0.79 -20.36
N ASP A 564 -33.11 -0.38 -21.48
CA ASP A 564 -33.37 -1.25 -22.64
C ASP A 564 -32.05 -1.74 -23.27
N ARG A 565 -31.03 -0.87 -23.39
CA ARG A 565 -29.71 -1.27 -23.92
C ARG A 565 -29.01 -2.24 -22.99
N LYS A 566 -29.06 -2.02 -21.65
CA LYS A 566 -28.53 -2.95 -20.66
C LYS A 566 -29.20 -4.32 -20.75
N GLY A 567 -30.54 -4.34 -20.91
CA GLY A 567 -31.29 -5.57 -21.13
C GLY A 567 -30.94 -6.28 -22.44
N ALA A 568 -30.81 -5.53 -23.54
CA ALA A 568 -30.37 -6.07 -24.81
C ALA A 568 -28.96 -6.68 -24.75
N LEU A 569 -28.02 -6.01 -24.08
CA LEU A 569 -26.67 -6.53 -23.86
C LEU A 569 -26.72 -7.83 -23.06
N ALA A 570 -27.48 -7.91 -21.97
CA ALA A 570 -27.65 -9.14 -21.20
C ALA A 570 -28.23 -10.28 -22.04
N ALA A 571 -29.19 -9.98 -22.92
CA ALA A 571 -29.77 -10.96 -23.85
C ALA A 571 -28.73 -11.46 -24.89
N GLU A 572 -27.74 -10.66 -25.26
CA GLU A 572 -26.63 -11.08 -26.10
C GLU A 572 -25.82 -12.21 -25.44
N TYR A 573 -25.53 -12.10 -24.12
CA TYR A 573 -24.87 -13.17 -23.39
C TYR A 573 -25.66 -14.47 -23.35
N VAL A 574 -26.97 -14.38 -23.16
CA VAL A 574 -27.87 -15.57 -23.22
C VAL A 574 -27.80 -16.23 -24.60
N ARG A 575 -27.87 -15.44 -25.66
CA ARG A 575 -27.79 -15.97 -27.04
C ARG A 575 -26.52 -16.72 -27.34
N HIS A 576 -25.41 -16.29 -26.71
CA HIS A 576 -24.08 -16.91 -26.89
C HIS A 576 -23.74 -17.91 -25.80
N GLY A 577 -24.67 -18.27 -24.89
CA GLY A 577 -24.44 -19.24 -23.80
C GLY A 577 -23.45 -18.78 -22.75
N ARG A 578 -23.24 -17.46 -22.58
CA ARG A 578 -22.28 -16.85 -21.68
C ARG A 578 -22.92 -16.13 -20.48
N ASP A 579 -24.24 -16.31 -20.27
CA ASP A 579 -24.98 -15.68 -19.17
C ASP A 579 -24.44 -16.01 -17.78
N HIS A 580 -23.78 -17.16 -17.60
CA HIS A 580 -23.13 -17.55 -16.38
C HIS A 580 -22.01 -16.57 -15.96
N LEU A 581 -21.40 -15.85 -16.92
CA LEU A 581 -20.36 -14.85 -16.67
C LEU A 581 -20.91 -13.53 -16.10
N LEU A 582 -22.23 -13.32 -16.12
CA LEU A 582 -22.88 -12.16 -15.52
C LEU A 582 -23.14 -12.32 -14.02
N ARG A 583 -22.82 -13.47 -13.44
CA ARG A 583 -23.03 -13.83 -12.03
C ARG A 583 -21.73 -13.85 -11.23
N LEU A 584 -20.74 -13.06 -11.64
CA LEU A 584 -19.42 -12.99 -11.03
C LEU A 584 -19.43 -12.36 -9.64
#